data_4cbcfecb65dd12880af0e2703d571c4c
#
_entry.id   4cbcfecb65dd12880af0e2703d571c4c
#
_cell.length_a   1.000
_cell.length_b   1.000
_cell.length_c   1.000
_cell.angle_alpha   90.00
_cell.angle_beta   90.00
_cell.angle_gamma   90.00
#
_symmetry.space_group_name_H-M   'P 1'
#
loop_
_entity.id
_entity.type
_entity.pdbx_description
1 polymer ?
#
loop_
_entity_poly.entity_id
_entity_poly.type
_entity_poly.pdbx_seq_one_letter_code
_entity_poly.pdbx_strand_id
1 'polypeptide(L)'
;MAPEHSPPDESSQLEASAVFHNVAAQRFELRVGGVLCVADYRRYPGKLVIYHTEVPQPLQRRGFAARMTRAALEYARAENLQVEPSCPYTAAFMQKNPEFADLLVPR
;
A
#
# COMPACT_ATOMS: atom_id res chain seq x y z
N MET A 1 -33.89 -2.91 9.05
CA MET A 1 -33.52 -2.88 8.69
C MET A 1 -32.71 -2.86 8.31
N ALA A 2 -32.56 -2.88 7.96
CA ALA A 2 -31.88 -2.76 7.53
C ALA A 2 -31.21 -2.62 6.98
N PRO A 3 -31.06 -2.56 6.84
CA PRO A 3 -30.50 -2.30 6.20
C PRO A 3 -29.88 -2.17 5.62
N GLU A 4 -29.98 -2.17 5.62
CA GLU A 4 -29.54 -2.01 5.11
C GLU A 4 -28.75 -2.02 4.59
N HIS A 5 -28.56 -2.06 4.56
CA HIS A 5 -27.78 -2.02 3.99
C HIS A 5 -27.51 -2.26 3.00
N SER A 6 -27.76 -2.05 2.64
CA SER A 6 -27.48 -2.25 1.53
C SER A 6 -26.46 -1.85 1.13
N PRO A 7 -25.84 -2.26 0.71
CA PRO A 7 -24.79 -1.97 0.26
C PRO A 7 -24.96 -1.67 -0.80
N PRO A 8 -25.04 -0.91 -0.74
CA PRO A 8 -25.22 -0.38 -1.80
C PRO A 8 -24.39 -0.74 -2.82
N ASP A 9 -23.26 -0.49 -2.84
CA ASP A 9 -22.56 -0.86 -3.96
C ASP A 9 -21.62 -1.91 -3.60
N GLU A 10 -21.17 -2.61 -4.57
CA GLU A 10 -20.28 -3.65 -4.41
C GLU A 10 -18.98 -3.18 -3.91
N SER A 11 -18.58 -2.03 -4.26
CA SER A 11 -17.35 -1.47 -3.81
C SER A 11 -17.32 -1.38 -2.34
N SER A 12 -18.42 -1.01 -1.76
CA SER A 12 -18.50 -0.90 -0.36
C SER A 12 -18.31 -2.21 0.31
N GLN A 13 -18.83 -3.24 -0.26
CA GLN A 13 -18.69 -4.54 0.30
C GLN A 13 -17.36 -5.12 0.11
N LEU A 14 -16.69 -4.73 -0.94
CA LEU A 14 -15.35 -5.17 -1.18
C LEU A 14 -14.37 -4.33 -0.41
N GLU A 15 -14.86 -3.33 0.33
CA GLU A 15 -14.01 -2.51 1.07
C GLU A 15 -13.26 -3.32 2.00
N ALA A 16 -12.10 -2.99 2.10
CA ALA A 16 -11.27 -3.79 2.85
C ALA A 16 -11.23 -3.38 4.25
N SER A 17 -10.59 -4.15 5.03
CA SER A 17 -10.16 -3.76 6.34
C SER A 17 -9.12 -2.67 6.16
N ALA A 18 -8.70 -2.07 7.24
CA ALA A 18 -7.60 -1.13 7.18
C ALA A 18 -6.33 -1.84 6.72
N VAL A 19 -5.39 -1.08 6.22
CA VAL A 19 -4.11 -1.65 5.85
C VAL A 19 -3.41 -2.15 7.12
N PHE A 20 -2.95 -3.37 7.08
CA PHE A 20 -2.25 -3.98 8.19
C PHE A 20 -0.76 -4.03 7.89
N HIS A 21 0.05 -3.56 8.84
CA HIS A 21 1.49 -3.60 8.67
C HIS A 21 2.01 -4.88 9.34
N ASN A 22 2.37 -5.86 8.53
CA ASN A 22 2.90 -7.11 9.02
C ASN A 22 4.41 -6.97 9.09
N VAL A 23 4.90 -6.52 10.23
CA VAL A 23 6.32 -6.23 10.41
C VAL A 23 7.16 -7.50 10.28
N ALA A 24 6.69 -8.59 10.85
CA ALA A 24 7.46 -9.83 10.81
C ALA A 24 7.68 -10.32 9.38
N ALA A 25 6.69 -10.13 8.53
CA ALA A 25 6.81 -10.56 7.13
C ALA A 25 7.39 -9.46 6.25
N GLN A 26 7.59 -8.28 6.78
CA GLN A 26 8.06 -7.12 6.03
C GLN A 26 7.13 -6.82 4.86
N ARG A 27 5.87 -6.61 5.18
CA ARG A 27 4.89 -6.28 4.15
C ARG A 27 3.72 -5.52 4.73
N PHE A 28 3.04 -4.77 3.85
CA PHE A 28 1.75 -4.19 4.17
C PHE A 28 0.70 -5.06 3.51
N GLU A 29 -0.40 -5.28 4.21
CA GLU A 29 -1.45 -6.20 3.73
C GLU A 29 -2.80 -5.51 3.74
N LEU A 30 -3.63 -5.88 2.79
CA LEU A 30 -4.97 -5.35 2.71
C LEU A 30 -5.88 -6.48 2.25
N ARG A 31 -6.88 -6.80 3.06
CA ARG A 31 -7.83 -7.84 2.68
C ARG A 31 -9.07 -7.21 2.10
N VAL A 32 -9.46 -7.69 0.94
CA VAL A 32 -10.62 -7.19 0.23
C VAL A 32 -11.50 -8.37 -0.08
N GLY A 33 -12.62 -8.49 0.63
CA GLY A 33 -13.50 -9.62 0.40
C GLY A 33 -12.81 -10.95 0.62
N GLY A 34 -11.92 -11.02 1.59
CA GLY A 34 -11.19 -12.25 1.88
C GLY A 34 -9.97 -12.49 1.03
N VAL A 35 -9.71 -11.63 0.06
CA VAL A 35 -8.56 -11.77 -0.83
C VAL A 35 -7.45 -10.87 -0.33
N LEU A 36 -6.24 -11.40 -0.30
CA LEU A 36 -5.10 -10.66 0.24
C LEU A 36 -4.35 -9.90 -0.83
N CYS A 37 -4.15 -8.60 -0.59
CA CYS A 37 -3.28 -7.77 -1.40
C CYS A 37 -2.06 -7.45 -0.56
N VAL A 38 -0.90 -7.33 -1.17
CA VAL A 38 0.34 -7.10 -0.42
C VAL A 38 1.23 -6.07 -1.07
N ALA A 39 2.04 -5.41 -0.24
CA ALA A 39 3.13 -4.57 -0.69
C ALA A 39 4.34 -4.97 0.13
N ASP A 40 5.30 -5.61 -0.50
CA ASP A 40 6.45 -6.19 0.17
C ASP A 40 7.63 -5.24 0.18
N TYR A 41 8.35 -5.21 1.29
CA TYR A 41 9.51 -4.35 1.41
C TYR A 41 10.63 -5.08 2.14
N ARG A 42 11.81 -4.47 2.10
CA ARG A 42 12.93 -4.86 2.93
C ARG A 42 13.39 -3.62 3.67
N ARG A 43 13.62 -3.74 4.95
CA ARG A 43 14.09 -2.62 5.73
C ARG A 43 15.56 -2.77 6.04
N TYR A 44 16.31 -1.71 5.75
CA TYR A 44 17.72 -1.61 6.07
C TYR A 44 17.92 -0.40 6.96
N PRO A 45 19.08 -0.24 7.58
CA PRO A 45 19.32 0.97 8.37
C PRO A 45 19.14 2.19 7.49
N GLY A 46 18.20 3.04 7.87
CA GLY A 46 17.93 4.29 7.17
C GLY A 46 17.20 4.17 5.85
N LYS A 47 16.82 2.96 5.44
CA LYS A 47 16.23 2.81 4.10
C LYS A 47 15.17 1.72 4.06
N LEU A 48 14.13 1.97 3.30
CA LEU A 48 13.06 1.02 3.03
C LEU A 48 13.04 0.76 1.52
N VAL A 49 13.24 -0.50 1.13
CA VAL A 49 13.17 -0.87 -0.27
C VAL A 49 11.82 -1.53 -0.52
N ILE A 50 10.96 -0.87 -1.29
CA ILE A 50 9.66 -1.44 -1.63
C ILE A 50 9.83 -2.09 -2.99
N TYR A 51 9.70 -3.40 -3.03
CA TYR A 51 10.10 -4.14 -4.23
C TYR A 51 8.98 -4.88 -4.94
N HIS A 52 7.83 -5.04 -4.31
CA HIS A 52 6.77 -5.82 -4.93
C HIS A 52 5.41 -5.40 -4.40
N THR A 53 4.45 -5.22 -5.32
CA THR A 53 3.07 -4.94 -4.94
C THR A 53 2.20 -5.89 -5.72
N GLU A 54 1.28 -6.55 -5.04
CA GLU A 54 0.39 -7.49 -5.70
C GLU A 54 -1.05 -7.25 -5.33
N VAL A 55 -1.86 -6.97 -6.33
CA VAL A 55 -3.31 -6.84 -6.18
C VAL A 55 -3.92 -7.77 -7.22
N PRO A 56 -4.68 -8.78 -6.80
CA PRO A 56 -5.27 -9.71 -7.77
C PRO A 56 -6.07 -8.98 -8.83
N GLN A 57 -6.05 -9.51 -10.03
CA GLN A 57 -6.62 -8.81 -11.18
C GLN A 57 -8.03 -8.28 -10.98
N PRO A 58 -8.96 -9.05 -10.42
CA PRO A 58 -10.32 -8.52 -10.24
C PRO A 58 -10.40 -7.30 -9.34
N LEU A 59 -9.37 -7.08 -8.52
CA LEU A 59 -9.36 -5.96 -7.59
C LEU A 59 -8.52 -4.79 -8.04
N GLN A 60 -7.89 -4.89 -9.20
CA GLN A 60 -7.03 -3.84 -9.68
C GLN A 60 -7.81 -2.61 -10.08
N ARG A 61 -7.14 -1.46 -10.06
CA ARG A 61 -7.72 -0.16 -10.45
C ARG A 61 -8.83 0.32 -9.55
N ARG A 62 -8.81 -0.14 -8.31
CA ARG A 62 -9.78 0.31 -7.32
C ARG A 62 -9.11 1.06 -6.17
N GLY A 63 -7.83 1.38 -6.32
CA GLY A 63 -7.12 2.17 -5.32
C GLY A 63 -6.50 1.39 -4.19
N PHE A 64 -6.54 0.06 -4.23
CA PHE A 64 -6.01 -0.72 -3.11
C PHE A 64 -4.49 -0.67 -3.06
N ALA A 65 -3.83 -0.72 -4.21
CA ALA A 65 -2.38 -0.61 -4.24
C ALA A 65 -1.95 0.77 -3.71
N ALA A 66 -2.70 1.81 -4.07
CA ALA A 66 -2.39 3.16 -3.60
C ALA A 66 -2.51 3.25 -2.09
N ARG A 67 -3.51 2.60 -1.51
CA ARG A 67 -3.68 2.62 -0.05
C ARG A 67 -2.49 1.97 0.64
N MET A 68 -2.04 0.82 0.16
CA MET A 68 -0.91 0.13 0.75
C MET A 68 0.38 0.92 0.56
N THR A 69 0.56 1.50 -0.63
CA THR A 69 1.76 2.26 -0.92
C THR A 69 1.84 3.50 -0.05
N ARG A 70 0.71 4.19 0.09
CA ARG A 70 0.68 5.38 0.95
C ARG A 70 1.01 5.00 2.39
N ALA A 71 0.48 3.89 2.88
CA ALA A 71 0.76 3.44 4.23
C ALA A 71 2.25 3.15 4.41
N ALA A 72 2.88 2.54 3.40
CA ALA A 72 4.29 2.23 3.47
C ALA A 72 5.14 3.50 3.47
N LEU A 73 4.76 4.49 2.66
CA LEU A 73 5.51 5.74 2.61
C LEU A 73 5.34 6.54 3.90
N GLU A 74 4.15 6.50 4.48
CA GLU A 74 3.94 7.18 5.76
C GLU A 74 4.72 6.49 6.88
N TYR A 75 4.82 5.18 6.82
CA TYR A 75 5.64 4.45 7.76
C TYR A 75 7.11 4.86 7.62
N ALA A 76 7.60 4.96 6.39
CA ALA A 76 8.96 5.37 6.16
C ALA A 76 9.20 6.77 6.73
N ARG A 77 8.25 7.67 6.55
CA ARG A 77 8.38 9.02 7.07
C ARG A 77 8.43 9.01 8.61
N ALA A 78 7.56 8.25 9.23
CA ALA A 78 7.49 8.18 10.68
C ALA A 78 8.76 7.58 11.27
N GLU A 79 9.41 6.67 10.54
CA GLU A 79 10.61 6.00 11.00
C GLU A 79 11.89 6.66 10.49
N ASN A 80 11.77 7.78 9.83
CA ASN A 80 12.90 8.51 9.26
C ASN A 80 13.72 7.67 8.29
N LEU A 81 13.02 6.92 7.45
CA LEU A 81 13.65 6.08 6.44
C LEU A 81 13.52 6.74 5.07
N GLN A 82 14.54 6.60 4.26
CA GLN A 82 14.40 6.96 2.86
C GLN A 82 13.83 5.76 2.12
N VAL A 83 13.27 5.98 0.95
CA VAL A 83 12.60 4.93 0.20
C VAL A 83 13.29 4.71 -1.13
N GLU A 84 13.57 3.44 -1.40
CA GLU A 84 14.05 3.04 -2.71
C GLU A 84 12.91 2.29 -3.39
N PRO A 85 12.27 2.88 -4.40
CA PRO A 85 11.12 2.24 -5.03
C PRO A 85 11.57 1.33 -6.16
N SER A 86 11.95 0.10 -5.82
CA SER A 86 12.32 -0.89 -6.82
C SER A 86 11.11 -1.41 -7.56
N CYS A 87 9.94 -1.31 -6.97
CA CYS A 87 8.70 -1.71 -7.61
C CYS A 87 8.25 -0.61 -8.57
N PRO A 88 7.98 -0.93 -9.84
CA PRO A 88 7.54 0.10 -10.79
C PRO A 88 6.29 0.85 -10.35
N TYR A 89 5.36 0.15 -9.69
CA TYR A 89 4.16 0.82 -9.22
C TYR A 89 4.51 1.88 -8.18
N THR A 90 5.40 1.54 -7.24
CA THR A 90 5.79 2.48 -6.19
C THR A 90 6.51 3.68 -6.79
N ALA A 91 7.38 3.44 -7.76
CA ALA A 91 8.10 4.53 -8.40
C ALA A 91 7.13 5.49 -9.08
N ALA A 92 6.15 4.95 -9.80
CA ALA A 92 5.16 5.77 -10.48
C ALA A 92 4.29 6.52 -9.47
N PHE A 93 3.94 5.85 -8.38
CA PHE A 93 3.13 6.48 -7.34
C PHE A 93 3.86 7.68 -6.75
N MET A 94 5.15 7.55 -6.47
CA MET A 94 5.92 8.65 -5.90
C MET A 94 6.05 9.81 -6.88
N GLN A 95 6.11 9.54 -8.17
CA GLN A 95 6.14 10.59 -9.15
C GLN A 95 4.84 11.38 -9.18
N LYS A 96 3.73 10.70 -8.97
CA LYS A 96 2.42 11.33 -9.00
C LYS A 96 2.03 11.98 -7.68
N ASN A 97 2.77 11.69 -6.63
CA ASN A 97 2.45 12.21 -5.30
C ASN A 97 3.67 12.89 -4.72
N PRO A 98 3.94 14.13 -5.18
CA PRO A 98 5.17 14.84 -4.81
C PRO A 98 5.34 15.11 -3.33
N GLU A 99 4.29 14.96 -2.54
CA GLU A 99 4.43 15.13 -1.10
C GLU A 99 5.36 14.07 -0.50
N PHE A 100 5.67 13.01 -1.24
CA PHE A 100 6.60 11.98 -0.78
C PHE A 100 7.97 12.07 -1.45
N ALA A 101 8.19 13.09 -2.27
CA ALA A 101 9.45 13.18 -3.02
C ALA A 101 10.68 13.27 -2.11
N ASP A 102 10.52 13.85 -0.94
CA ASP A 102 11.64 13.99 -0.01
C ASP A 102 12.10 12.65 0.56
N LEU A 103 11.28 11.61 0.44
CA LEU A 103 11.66 10.30 0.94
C LEU A 103 12.53 9.53 -0.04
N LEU A 104 12.56 9.97 -1.30
CA LEU A 104 13.25 9.22 -2.32
C LEU A 104 14.73 9.17 -2.05
N VAL A 105 15.32 7.99 -2.18
CA VAL A 105 16.75 7.81 -1.99
C VAL A 105 17.50 8.68 -2.99
N PRO A 106 18.50 9.44 -2.59
CA PRO A 106 19.23 10.27 -3.54
C PRO A 106 19.99 9.41 -4.52
N ARG A 107 20.18 9.91 -5.70
CA ARG A 107 20.91 9.18 -6.73
C ARG A 107 22.36 9.50 -6.74
#